data_6e3af8dd9d8ae96bc4b6317e3a425822
#
_entry.id   6e3af8dd9d8ae96bc4b6317e3a425822
#
_cell.length_a   1.000
_cell.length_b   1.000
_cell.length_c   1.000
_cell.angle_alpha   90.00
_cell.angle_beta   90.00
_cell.angle_gamma   90.00
#
_symmetry.space_group_name_H-M   'P 1'
#
loop_
_entity.id
_entity.type
_entity.pdbx_description
1 polymer ?
#
loop_
_entity_poly.entity_id
_entity_poly.type
_entity_poly.pdbx_seq_one_letter_code
_entity_poly.pdbx_strand_id
1 'polypeptide(L)'
;VVTPSERRPAARAAAPRRAAAEKRSATEKRSAAERAPEPERRAATRGGGSRTLSRGLVVLKALGGDAEGATVSSLSEATGLDRAVLYRLLETLAEEGFVTRDPESRRYRLGLAMLELGVRAAQGLEVRRLAGPALRALSDDTNETACLAVRDREDVVVVEVIEPDGRFVQVNYRVGFRHPLGMAAHGKALLAFLPDGERLNELRPVRQRGVAYTRDEIEPGAAGVAAPVFDHTGRAVAAVGIVAPTARLPEPENVALRVLRSAREISERLGWRPRRPGDGGR
;
A
#
# COMPACT_ATOMS: atom_id res chain seq x y z
N VAL A 1 67.42 -43.91 25.15
CA VAL A 1 67.41 -45.20 24.45
C VAL A 1 66.31 -45.08 23.37
N VAL A 2 66.73 -44.95 22.10
CA VAL A 2 66.20 -45.49 20.85
C VAL A 2 64.79 -45.07 20.39
N THR A 3 64.75 -44.24 19.36
CA THR A 3 63.79 -44.20 18.24
C THR A 3 63.73 -45.54 17.49
N PRO A 4 62.74 -45.84 16.61
CA PRO A 4 62.49 -45.11 15.35
C PRO A 4 61.06 -45.09 14.88
N SER A 5 60.75 -44.08 14.02
CA SER A 5 60.41 -44.21 12.60
C SER A 5 59.12 -45.02 12.21
N GLU A 6 58.15 -44.37 11.61
CA GLU A 6 57.72 -44.67 10.22
C GLU A 6 56.44 -43.89 9.77
N ARG A 7 56.66 -43.11 8.72
CA ARG A 7 55.92 -42.99 7.43
C ARG A 7 54.50 -42.44 7.44
N ARG A 8 54.42 -41.28 6.83
CA ARG A 8 53.24 -40.74 6.12
C ARG A 8 52.82 -41.66 4.96
N PRO A 9 51.54 -41.63 4.62
CA PRO A 9 51.23 -41.41 3.20
C PRO A 9 50.29 -40.23 2.95
N ALA A 10 50.57 -39.65 1.84
CA ALA A 10 49.97 -38.66 0.96
C ALA A 10 48.51 -38.27 1.16
N ALA A 11 48.32 -36.97 1.31
CA ALA A 11 47.06 -36.27 1.10
C ALA A 11 46.69 -36.30 -0.40
N ARG A 12 45.50 -36.83 -0.70
CA ARG A 12 44.86 -36.69 -2.00
C ARG A 12 43.92 -35.50 -1.98
N ALA A 13 44.13 -34.58 -2.90
CA ALA A 13 43.36 -33.39 -3.14
C ALA A 13 41.89 -33.68 -3.37
N ALA A 14 41.05 -32.95 -2.64
CA ALA A 14 39.63 -32.84 -2.88
C ALA A 14 39.16 -31.38 -2.72
N ALA A 15 39.31 -30.60 -3.74
CA ALA A 15 38.50 -29.43 -4.04
C ALA A 15 38.52 -29.29 -5.56
N PRO A 16 37.39 -29.22 -6.25
CA PRO A 16 36.60 -28.01 -6.29
C PRO A 16 35.07 -28.30 -6.43
N ARG A 17 34.35 -28.39 -5.37
CA ARG A 17 32.85 -28.45 -5.43
C ARG A 17 32.17 -27.27 -4.73
N ARG A 18 32.84 -26.42 -3.98
CA ARG A 18 32.26 -25.25 -3.31
C ARG A 18 32.10 -24.04 -4.22
N ALA A 19 32.94 -23.83 -5.21
CA ALA A 19 32.87 -22.66 -6.09
C ALA A 19 31.71 -22.71 -7.10
N ALA A 20 31.18 -23.91 -7.41
CA ALA A 20 30.04 -24.04 -8.31
C ALA A 20 28.68 -23.79 -7.61
N ALA A 21 28.57 -24.03 -6.33
CA ALA A 21 27.36 -23.79 -5.54
C ALA A 21 27.14 -22.30 -5.23
N GLU A 22 28.23 -21.56 -4.96
CA GLU A 22 28.15 -20.11 -4.71
C GLU A 22 27.83 -19.30 -5.96
N LYS A 23 28.30 -19.73 -7.14
CA LYS A 23 27.94 -19.06 -8.42
C LYS A 23 26.48 -19.30 -8.83
N ARG A 24 25.86 -20.41 -8.48
CA ARG A 24 24.42 -20.67 -8.73
C ARG A 24 23.54 -19.84 -7.80
N SER A 25 23.90 -19.69 -6.53
CA SER A 25 23.17 -18.85 -5.56
C SER A 25 23.19 -17.35 -5.92
N ALA A 26 24.31 -16.86 -6.50
CA ALA A 26 24.43 -15.47 -6.93
C ALA A 26 23.62 -15.15 -8.19
N THR A 27 23.46 -16.13 -9.10
CA THR A 27 22.67 -15.98 -10.34
C THR A 27 21.17 -16.08 -10.08
N GLU A 28 20.73 -16.94 -9.15
CA GLU A 28 19.33 -17.02 -8.74
C GLU A 28 18.87 -15.81 -7.92
N LYS A 29 19.73 -15.21 -7.09
CA LYS A 29 19.42 -13.97 -6.37
C LYS A 29 19.33 -12.74 -7.28
N ARG A 30 20.03 -12.70 -8.41
CA ARG A 30 19.88 -11.65 -9.43
C ARG A 30 18.59 -11.79 -10.25
N SER A 31 18.10 -12.99 -10.49
CA SER A 31 16.86 -13.24 -11.24
C SER A 31 15.60 -12.90 -10.42
N ALA A 32 15.67 -12.90 -9.09
CA ALA A 32 14.53 -12.56 -8.23
C ALA A 32 14.38 -11.03 -8.01
N ALA A 33 15.47 -10.27 -8.12
CA ALA A 33 15.44 -8.81 -7.97
C ALA A 33 15.01 -8.06 -9.25
N GLU A 34 14.90 -8.76 -10.39
CA GLU A 34 14.60 -8.16 -11.70
C GLU A 34 13.13 -8.34 -12.14
N ARG A 35 12.27 -8.85 -11.25
CA ARG A 35 10.81 -8.92 -11.46
C ARG A 35 10.06 -7.96 -10.55
N ALA A 36 10.38 -6.66 -10.67
CA ALA A 36 9.39 -5.64 -10.41
C ALA A 36 8.30 -5.80 -11.51
N PRO A 37 7.00 -5.78 -11.18
CA PRO A 37 5.97 -5.84 -12.21
C PRO A 37 6.15 -4.62 -13.11
N GLU A 38 6.40 -4.86 -14.39
CA GLU A 38 6.34 -3.81 -15.40
C GLU A 38 5.03 -3.05 -15.22
N PRO A 39 5.05 -1.70 -15.22
CA PRO A 39 3.81 -0.95 -15.27
C PRO A 39 3.10 -1.34 -16.56
N GLU A 40 2.03 -2.12 -16.42
CA GLU A 40 1.18 -2.55 -17.53
C GLU A 40 0.89 -1.35 -18.44
N ARG A 41 1.29 -1.45 -19.69
CA ARG A 41 0.88 -0.61 -20.81
C ARG A 41 -0.65 -0.76 -21.03
N ARG A 42 -1.45 -0.36 -20.06
CA ARG A 42 -2.90 -0.23 -20.16
C ARG A 42 -3.30 1.23 -20.32
N ALA A 43 -2.91 1.84 -21.41
CA ALA A 43 -3.48 3.11 -21.83
C ALA A 43 -3.54 3.20 -23.36
N ALA A 44 -4.27 2.31 -23.98
CA ALA A 44 -4.72 2.52 -25.33
C ALA A 44 -6.16 1.98 -25.46
N THR A 45 -7.08 2.93 -25.80
CA THR A 45 -8.48 2.76 -26.21
C THR A 45 -9.54 2.95 -25.13
N ARG A 46 -9.74 4.23 -24.71
CA ARG A 46 -11.09 4.77 -24.45
C ARG A 46 -11.13 6.16 -25.08
N GLY A 47 -12.05 6.35 -26.05
CA GLY A 47 -12.12 7.50 -26.92
C GLY A 47 -12.37 8.85 -26.22
N GLY A 48 -11.92 9.92 -26.88
CA GLY A 48 -12.40 11.29 -26.65
C GLY A 48 -11.69 12.14 -25.59
N GLY A 49 -10.77 11.60 -24.78
CA GLY A 49 -10.06 12.35 -23.75
C GLY A 49 -8.91 13.21 -24.28
N SER A 50 -8.66 14.41 -23.68
CA SER A 50 -7.51 15.24 -23.99
C SER A 50 -6.20 14.51 -23.69
N ARG A 51 -5.45 14.19 -24.73
CA ARG A 51 -4.13 13.52 -24.63
C ARG A 51 -3.13 14.36 -23.83
N THR A 52 -3.18 15.68 -23.98
CA THR A 52 -2.32 16.62 -23.25
C THR A 52 -2.61 16.59 -21.75
N LEU A 53 -3.89 16.67 -21.37
CA LEU A 53 -4.30 16.57 -19.97
C LEU A 53 -3.89 15.22 -19.36
N SER A 54 -4.12 14.12 -20.07
CA SER A 54 -3.70 12.78 -19.61
C SER A 54 -2.20 12.70 -19.34
N ARG A 55 -1.37 13.27 -20.22
CA ARG A 55 0.09 13.34 -20.04
C ARG A 55 0.48 14.20 -18.85
N GLY A 56 -0.16 15.37 -18.65
CA GLY A 56 0.06 16.23 -17.48
C GLY A 56 -0.24 15.49 -16.17
N LEU A 57 -1.35 14.76 -16.11
CA LEU A 57 -1.70 13.94 -14.94
C LEU A 57 -0.70 12.80 -14.69
N VAL A 58 -0.12 12.20 -15.72
CA VAL A 58 0.96 11.20 -15.58
C VAL A 58 2.20 11.82 -14.96
N VAL A 59 2.58 13.04 -15.40
CA VAL A 59 3.71 13.78 -14.82
C VAL A 59 3.49 14.09 -13.34
N LEU A 60 2.30 14.59 -12.96
CA LEU A 60 1.97 14.88 -11.56
C LEU A 60 2.04 13.62 -10.68
N LYS A 61 1.55 12.47 -11.17
CA LYS A 61 1.66 11.19 -10.45
C LYS A 61 3.10 10.74 -10.27
N ALA A 62 3.95 10.90 -11.29
CA ALA A 62 5.36 10.56 -11.21
C ALA A 62 6.10 11.44 -10.18
N LEU A 63 5.79 12.74 -10.13
CA LEU A 63 6.34 13.66 -9.11
C LEU A 63 5.90 13.30 -7.69
N GLY A 64 4.70 12.77 -7.50
CA GLY A 64 4.19 12.35 -6.19
C GLY A 64 4.93 11.15 -5.58
N GLY A 65 5.70 10.41 -6.36
CA GLY A 65 6.48 9.26 -5.91
C GLY A 65 7.85 9.62 -5.30
N ASP A 66 8.35 10.84 -5.50
CA ASP A 66 9.68 11.26 -5.06
C ASP A 66 9.61 12.56 -4.23
N ALA A 67 9.85 12.43 -2.92
CA ALA A 67 9.82 13.57 -1.99
C ALA A 67 10.95 14.58 -2.25
N GLU A 68 12.10 14.13 -2.78
CA GLU A 68 13.25 14.98 -3.13
C GLU A 68 13.03 15.74 -4.45
N GLY A 69 11.97 15.38 -5.18
CA GLY A 69 11.65 15.93 -6.48
C GLY A 69 12.44 15.30 -7.62
N ALA A 70 11.95 15.46 -8.83
CA ALA A 70 12.45 14.78 -10.02
C ALA A 70 13.08 15.73 -11.02
N THR A 71 14.09 15.26 -11.76
CA THR A 71 14.66 15.94 -12.93
C THR A 71 13.83 15.62 -14.18
N VAL A 72 13.98 16.43 -15.25
CA VAL A 72 13.34 16.11 -16.54
C VAL A 72 13.82 14.76 -17.09
N SER A 73 15.07 14.37 -16.81
CA SER A 73 15.60 13.07 -17.24
C SER A 73 14.92 11.91 -16.52
N SER A 74 14.81 11.96 -15.17
CA SER A 74 14.12 10.92 -14.40
C SER A 74 12.62 10.86 -14.72
N LEU A 75 11.98 12.01 -14.97
CA LEU A 75 10.59 12.04 -15.42
C LEU A 75 10.42 11.43 -16.82
N SER A 76 11.36 11.65 -17.73
CA SER A 76 11.34 11.03 -19.06
C SER A 76 11.43 9.51 -18.98
N GLU A 77 12.30 9.00 -18.13
CA GLU A 77 12.44 7.56 -17.88
C GLU A 77 11.18 6.98 -17.23
N ALA A 78 10.64 7.64 -16.22
CA ALA A 78 9.47 7.16 -15.47
C ALA A 78 8.16 7.21 -16.29
N THR A 79 8.01 8.21 -17.17
CA THR A 79 6.75 8.45 -17.90
C THR A 79 6.79 7.99 -19.36
N GLY A 80 7.98 7.77 -19.92
CA GLY A 80 8.18 7.50 -21.36
C GLY A 80 7.87 8.69 -22.26
N LEU A 81 7.79 9.92 -21.71
CA LEU A 81 7.52 11.14 -22.46
C LEU A 81 8.83 11.81 -22.90
N ASP A 82 8.82 12.38 -24.14
CA ASP A 82 9.94 13.16 -24.64
C ASP A 82 10.18 14.41 -23.81
N ARG A 83 11.46 14.79 -23.65
CA ARG A 83 11.88 15.95 -22.85
C ARG A 83 11.21 17.25 -23.29
N ALA A 84 11.05 17.46 -24.61
CA ALA A 84 10.38 18.66 -25.13
C ALA A 84 8.90 18.73 -24.74
N VAL A 85 8.22 17.56 -24.65
CA VAL A 85 6.85 17.46 -24.16
C VAL A 85 6.81 17.72 -22.65
N LEU A 86 7.75 17.17 -21.90
CA LEU A 86 7.85 17.37 -20.46
C LEU A 86 8.07 18.83 -20.09
N TYR A 87 8.98 19.54 -20.77
CA TYR A 87 9.22 20.97 -20.53
C TYR A 87 7.93 21.80 -20.67
N ARG A 88 7.17 21.62 -21.75
CA ARG A 88 5.90 22.33 -21.96
C ARG A 88 4.85 22.00 -20.91
N LEU A 89 4.73 20.72 -20.52
CA LEU A 89 3.78 20.31 -19.48
C LEU A 89 4.18 20.88 -18.11
N LEU A 90 5.47 20.82 -17.76
CA LEU A 90 5.99 21.32 -16.49
C LEU A 90 5.90 22.85 -16.40
N GLU A 91 6.08 23.58 -17.51
CA GLU A 91 5.87 25.01 -17.58
C GLU A 91 4.42 25.37 -17.27
N THR A 92 3.45 24.80 -17.99
CA THR A 92 2.03 25.01 -17.73
C THR A 92 1.64 24.63 -16.30
N LEU A 93 2.12 23.47 -15.80
CA LEU A 93 1.82 23.03 -14.44
C LEU A 93 2.45 23.95 -13.38
N ALA A 94 3.58 24.60 -13.69
CA ALA A 94 4.22 25.57 -12.81
C ALA A 94 3.49 26.92 -12.81
N GLU A 95 3.05 27.40 -13.97
CA GLU A 95 2.20 28.59 -14.10
C GLU A 95 0.89 28.46 -13.30
N GLU A 96 0.29 27.26 -13.30
CA GLU A 96 -0.93 26.94 -12.55
C GLU A 96 -0.68 26.55 -11.07
N GLY A 97 0.57 26.60 -10.60
CA GLY A 97 0.94 26.29 -9.22
C GLY A 97 0.90 24.81 -8.81
N PHE A 98 0.67 23.89 -9.76
CA PHE A 98 0.66 22.44 -9.51
C PHE A 98 2.06 21.85 -9.33
N VAL A 99 3.07 22.50 -9.86
CA VAL A 99 4.47 22.12 -9.80
C VAL A 99 5.31 23.33 -9.41
N THR A 100 6.37 23.11 -8.66
CA THR A 100 7.41 24.09 -8.40
C THR A 100 8.75 23.59 -8.91
N ARG A 101 9.62 24.49 -9.33
CA ARG A 101 10.98 24.14 -9.73
C ARG A 101 11.96 24.77 -8.75
N ASP A 102 12.80 23.95 -8.18
CA ASP A 102 13.92 24.41 -7.37
C ASP A 102 14.99 25.05 -8.27
N PRO A 103 15.38 26.31 -8.03
CA PRO A 103 16.31 27.04 -8.90
C PRO A 103 17.74 26.50 -8.84
N GLU A 104 18.18 25.94 -7.72
CA GLU A 104 19.54 25.44 -7.53
C GLU A 104 19.69 24.01 -8.06
N SER A 105 18.87 23.07 -7.59
CA SER A 105 18.91 21.68 -8.01
C SER A 105 18.25 21.40 -9.35
N ARG A 106 17.47 22.36 -9.88
CA ARG A 106 16.64 22.24 -11.08
C ARG A 106 15.63 21.10 -11.04
N ARG A 107 15.33 20.58 -9.84
CA ARG A 107 14.33 19.54 -9.62
C ARG A 107 12.93 20.15 -9.58
N TYR A 108 11.97 19.37 -10.04
CA TYR A 108 10.55 19.69 -10.00
C TYR A 108 9.90 18.94 -8.85
N ARG A 109 9.03 19.63 -8.10
CA ARG A 109 8.25 19.08 -6.99
C ARG A 109 6.77 19.43 -7.16
N LEU A 110 5.89 18.72 -6.46
CA LEU A 110 4.48 19.10 -6.40
C LEU A 110 4.33 20.48 -5.76
N GLY A 111 3.50 21.34 -6.36
CA GLY A 111 3.20 22.69 -5.90
C GLY A 111 2.05 22.73 -4.89
N LEU A 112 1.82 23.92 -4.30
CA LEU A 112 0.81 24.12 -3.26
C LEU A 112 -0.63 23.91 -3.75
N ALA A 113 -0.92 24.13 -5.03
CA ALA A 113 -2.23 23.85 -5.60
C ALA A 113 -2.65 22.39 -5.42
N MET A 114 -1.69 21.45 -5.41
CA MET A 114 -1.96 20.03 -5.12
C MET A 114 -2.42 19.83 -3.67
N LEU A 115 -1.81 20.52 -2.70
CA LEU A 115 -2.20 20.45 -1.30
C LEU A 115 -3.61 21.00 -1.10
N GLU A 116 -3.93 22.16 -1.69
CA GLU A 116 -5.27 22.77 -1.59
C GLU A 116 -6.37 21.85 -2.12
N LEU A 117 -6.15 21.25 -3.29
CA LEU A 117 -7.11 20.32 -3.87
C LEU A 117 -7.19 19.03 -3.05
N GLY A 118 -6.07 18.52 -2.55
CA GLY A 118 -6.02 17.34 -1.69
C GLY A 118 -6.80 17.52 -0.40
N VAL A 119 -6.63 18.68 0.27
CA VAL A 119 -7.39 19.02 1.49
C VAL A 119 -8.89 19.07 1.22
N ARG A 120 -9.32 19.75 0.15
CA ARG A 120 -10.75 19.82 -0.23
C ARG A 120 -11.32 18.44 -0.57
N ALA A 121 -10.58 17.64 -1.33
CA ALA A 121 -10.98 16.27 -1.66
C ALA A 121 -11.14 15.41 -0.40
N ALA A 122 -10.19 15.51 0.53
CA ALA A 122 -10.21 14.78 1.80
C ALA A 122 -11.38 15.22 2.72
N GLN A 123 -11.72 16.52 2.73
CA GLN A 123 -12.88 17.05 3.48
C GLN A 123 -14.21 16.49 2.94
N GLY A 124 -14.30 16.18 1.64
CA GLY A 124 -15.47 15.55 1.03
C GLY A 124 -15.69 14.09 1.43
N LEU A 125 -14.72 13.45 2.08
CA LEU A 125 -14.84 12.07 2.56
C LEU A 125 -15.42 12.06 3.99
N GLU A 126 -16.74 11.92 4.10
CA GLU A 126 -17.43 11.88 5.39
C GLU A 126 -16.87 10.79 6.31
N VAL A 127 -16.61 9.60 5.78
CA VAL A 127 -16.05 8.48 6.54
C VAL A 127 -14.70 8.83 7.18
N ARG A 128 -13.84 9.58 6.47
CA ARG A 128 -12.55 10.05 7.02
C ARG A 128 -12.74 10.95 8.23
N ARG A 129 -13.66 11.91 8.14
CA ARG A 129 -13.95 12.85 9.24
C ARG A 129 -14.49 12.13 10.48
N LEU A 130 -15.37 11.14 10.28
CA LEU A 130 -15.99 10.39 11.38
C LEU A 130 -15.05 9.33 11.99
N ALA A 131 -14.06 8.85 11.25
CA ALA A 131 -13.16 7.78 11.68
C ALA A 131 -12.06 8.26 12.65
N GLY A 132 -11.69 9.54 12.64
CA GLY A 132 -10.53 10.05 13.37
C GLY A 132 -10.44 9.61 14.84
N PRO A 133 -11.47 9.78 15.68
CA PRO A 133 -11.44 9.34 17.07
C PRO A 133 -11.25 7.83 17.24
N ALA A 134 -11.95 7.00 16.43
CA ALA A 134 -11.85 5.55 16.50
C ALA A 134 -10.47 5.05 16.03
N LEU A 135 -9.86 5.69 15.02
CA LEU A 135 -8.50 5.39 14.58
C LEU A 135 -7.47 5.71 15.65
N ARG A 136 -7.61 6.85 16.32
CA ARG A 136 -6.72 7.22 17.43
C ARG A 136 -6.79 6.22 18.56
N ALA A 137 -8.00 5.89 19.03
CA ALA A 137 -8.20 4.87 20.04
C ALA A 137 -7.63 3.51 19.63
N LEU A 138 -7.79 3.13 18.36
CA LEU A 138 -7.23 1.87 17.84
C LEU A 138 -5.70 1.88 17.85
N SER A 139 -5.07 2.98 17.44
CA SER A 139 -3.61 3.13 17.48
C SER A 139 -3.09 3.09 18.92
N ASP A 140 -3.73 3.82 19.84
CA ASP A 140 -3.36 3.85 21.26
C ASP A 140 -3.51 2.45 21.91
N ASP A 141 -4.63 1.77 21.67
CA ASP A 141 -4.94 0.43 22.24
C ASP A 141 -4.01 -0.67 21.71
N THR A 142 -3.56 -0.57 20.46
CA THR A 142 -2.73 -1.60 19.83
C THR A 142 -1.25 -1.24 19.83
N ASN A 143 -0.93 0.06 20.02
CA ASN A 143 0.39 0.62 19.83
C ASN A 143 0.97 0.32 18.43
N GLU A 144 0.10 0.31 17.40
CA GLU A 144 0.45 0.08 16.00
C GLU A 144 -0.19 1.13 15.09
N THR A 145 0.29 1.23 13.86
CA THR A 145 -0.24 2.18 12.87
C THR A 145 -1.67 1.83 12.50
N ALA A 146 -2.62 2.69 12.86
CA ALA A 146 -4.03 2.56 12.48
C ALA A 146 -4.30 3.34 11.20
N CYS A 147 -5.07 2.74 10.28
CA CYS A 147 -5.38 3.36 9.00
C CYS A 147 -6.80 3.09 8.53
N LEU A 148 -7.30 4.05 7.76
CA LEU A 148 -8.56 3.98 7.03
C LEU A 148 -8.27 3.98 5.53
N ALA A 149 -8.89 3.07 4.81
CA ALA A 149 -8.77 2.98 3.37
C ALA A 149 -10.13 2.91 2.70
N VAL A 150 -10.25 3.48 1.51
CA VAL A 150 -11.47 3.48 0.70
C VAL A 150 -11.20 2.84 -0.66
N ARG A 151 -12.25 2.32 -1.29
CA ARG A 151 -12.16 1.81 -2.65
C ARG A 151 -12.12 2.94 -3.66
N ASP A 152 -11.21 2.84 -4.63
CA ASP A 152 -11.21 3.64 -5.85
C ASP A 152 -11.04 2.70 -7.06
N ARG A 153 -12.15 2.35 -7.70
CA ARG A 153 -12.23 1.39 -8.81
C ARG A 153 -11.73 0.00 -8.40
N GLU A 154 -10.60 -0.44 -8.97
CA GLU A 154 -9.96 -1.74 -8.72
C GLU A 154 -8.91 -1.69 -7.61
N ASP A 155 -8.72 -0.51 -7.02
CA ASP A 155 -7.71 -0.28 -5.98
C ASP A 155 -8.36 0.11 -4.65
N VAL A 156 -7.53 0.04 -3.62
CA VAL A 156 -7.75 0.64 -2.31
C VAL A 156 -6.80 1.81 -2.14
N VAL A 157 -7.29 2.89 -1.58
CA VAL A 157 -6.52 4.11 -1.27
C VAL A 157 -6.60 4.40 0.20
N VAL A 158 -5.44 4.56 0.84
CA VAL A 158 -5.34 4.99 2.24
C VAL A 158 -5.68 6.48 2.33
N VAL A 159 -6.67 6.83 3.16
CA VAL A 159 -7.15 8.21 3.29
C VAL A 159 -6.88 8.83 4.66
N GLU A 160 -6.57 8.00 5.67
CA GLU A 160 -6.18 8.45 7.01
C GLU A 160 -5.21 7.46 7.62
N VAL A 161 -4.21 7.98 8.33
CA VAL A 161 -3.20 7.20 9.07
C VAL A 161 -2.97 7.87 10.41
N ILE A 162 -3.00 7.09 11.47
CA ILE A 162 -2.61 7.49 12.83
C ILE A 162 -1.48 6.57 13.26
N GLU A 163 -0.33 7.16 13.50
CA GLU A 163 0.86 6.46 13.98
C GLU A 163 0.93 6.55 15.51
N PRO A 164 1.35 5.47 16.19
CA PRO A 164 1.58 5.52 17.63
C PRO A 164 2.83 6.33 17.96
N ASP A 165 2.83 7.01 19.10
CA ASP A 165 3.97 7.77 19.57
C ASP A 165 5.16 6.86 19.93
N GLY A 166 6.39 7.32 19.66
CA GLY A 166 7.63 6.72 20.17
C GLY A 166 8.07 5.41 19.51
N ARG A 167 7.52 5.03 18.36
CA ARG A 167 7.96 3.84 17.59
C ARG A 167 9.07 4.17 16.59
N PHE A 168 10.23 3.50 16.73
CA PHE A 168 11.34 3.63 15.77
C PHE A 168 11.18 2.79 14.50
N VAL A 169 10.43 1.69 14.56
CA VAL A 169 10.18 0.80 13.44
C VAL A 169 8.69 0.78 13.13
N GLN A 170 8.34 1.30 11.98
CA GLN A 170 6.96 1.37 11.47
C GLN A 170 6.90 0.82 10.06
N VAL A 171 5.74 0.33 9.65
CA VAL A 171 5.47 0.03 8.25
C VAL A 171 5.13 1.35 7.56
N ASN A 172 5.82 1.68 6.48
CA ASN A 172 5.61 2.93 5.73
C ASN A 172 4.25 2.90 4.99
N TYR A 173 3.17 3.05 5.75
CA TYR A 173 1.79 3.09 5.25
C TYR A 173 1.28 4.54 5.41
N ARG A 174 1.12 5.25 4.30
CA ARG A 174 0.87 6.70 4.31
C ARG A 174 -0.41 7.05 3.55
N VAL A 175 -0.97 8.21 3.85
CA VAL A 175 -2.11 8.76 3.08
C VAL A 175 -1.75 8.86 1.60
N GLY A 176 -2.66 8.40 0.75
CA GLY A 176 -2.44 8.29 -0.70
C GLY A 176 -1.79 6.97 -1.15
N PHE A 177 -1.31 6.12 -0.23
CA PHE A 177 -0.81 4.80 -0.59
C PHE A 177 -1.93 3.98 -1.24
N ARG A 178 -1.57 3.25 -2.30
CA ARG A 178 -2.52 2.57 -3.16
C ARG A 178 -2.07 1.14 -3.42
N HIS A 179 -3.00 0.20 -3.38
CA HIS A 179 -2.75 -1.21 -3.73
C HIS A 179 -4.00 -1.84 -4.34
N PRO A 180 -3.89 -2.95 -5.09
CA PRO A 180 -5.03 -3.66 -5.64
C PRO A 180 -6.04 -4.10 -4.58
N LEU A 181 -7.35 -4.06 -4.91
CA LEU A 181 -8.45 -4.38 -4.00
C LEU A 181 -8.38 -5.82 -3.45
N GLY A 182 -7.83 -6.79 -4.21
CA GLY A 182 -7.66 -8.18 -3.75
C GLY A 182 -6.45 -8.42 -2.82
N MET A 183 -5.64 -7.39 -2.54
CA MET A 183 -4.41 -7.50 -1.75
C MET A 183 -4.55 -6.77 -0.41
N ALA A 184 -3.71 -7.17 0.54
CA ALA A 184 -3.65 -6.67 1.91
C ALA A 184 -4.98 -6.77 2.68
N ALA A 185 -4.91 -6.58 4.00
CA ALA A 185 -6.07 -6.75 4.87
C ALA A 185 -7.22 -5.78 4.53
N HIS A 186 -6.91 -4.51 4.26
CA HIS A 186 -7.92 -3.49 3.92
C HIS A 186 -8.64 -3.82 2.61
N GLY A 187 -7.91 -4.26 1.58
CA GLY A 187 -8.48 -4.64 0.30
C GLY A 187 -9.39 -5.87 0.43
N LYS A 188 -8.92 -6.90 1.11
CA LYS A 188 -9.71 -8.13 1.34
C LYS A 188 -10.93 -7.89 2.22
N ALA A 189 -10.81 -7.03 3.25
CA ALA A 189 -11.93 -6.65 4.09
C ALA A 189 -13.03 -5.93 3.30
N LEU A 190 -12.67 -5.02 2.39
CA LEU A 190 -13.61 -4.36 1.49
C LEU A 190 -14.19 -5.33 0.47
N LEU A 191 -13.32 -6.03 -0.26
CA LEU A 191 -13.73 -6.91 -1.35
C LEU A 191 -14.70 -7.99 -0.88
N ALA A 192 -14.49 -8.54 0.33
CA ALA A 192 -15.34 -9.60 0.87
C ALA A 192 -16.83 -9.23 0.93
N PHE A 193 -17.17 -7.94 1.02
CA PHE A 193 -18.54 -7.43 1.15
C PHE A 193 -19.00 -6.63 -0.09
N LEU A 194 -18.28 -6.75 -1.20
CA LEU A 194 -18.68 -6.22 -2.49
C LEU A 194 -19.30 -7.34 -3.35
N PRO A 195 -20.21 -7.04 -4.29
CA PRO A 195 -20.88 -8.04 -5.12
C PRO A 195 -19.94 -9.01 -5.83
N ASP A 196 -18.80 -8.50 -6.32
CA ASP A 196 -17.78 -9.31 -6.98
C ASP A 196 -17.06 -10.24 -6.00
N GLY A 197 -16.83 -9.77 -4.78
CA GLY A 197 -16.14 -10.52 -3.72
C GLY A 197 -17.01 -11.57 -3.05
N GLU A 198 -18.33 -11.39 -3.05
CA GLU A 198 -19.28 -12.36 -2.45
C GLU A 198 -19.17 -13.75 -3.09
N ARG A 199 -18.79 -13.81 -4.36
CA ARG A 199 -18.59 -15.04 -5.13
C ARG A 199 -17.25 -15.70 -4.90
N LEU A 200 -16.27 -15.02 -4.29
CA LEU A 200 -14.94 -15.53 -4.04
C LEU A 200 -14.91 -16.40 -2.76
N ASN A 201 -14.74 -17.71 -2.93
CA ASN A 201 -14.70 -18.66 -1.81
C ASN A 201 -13.56 -18.37 -0.83
N GLU A 202 -12.44 -17.88 -1.30
CA GLU A 202 -11.27 -17.49 -0.50
C GLU A 202 -11.58 -16.38 0.52
N LEU A 203 -12.57 -15.52 0.24
CA LEU A 203 -13.02 -14.45 1.13
C LEU A 203 -14.15 -14.88 2.09
N ARG A 204 -14.64 -16.13 2.00
CA ARG A 204 -15.65 -16.64 2.92
C ARG A 204 -15.23 -16.55 4.39
N PRO A 205 -13.98 -16.89 4.78
CA PRO A 205 -13.55 -16.73 6.18
C PRO A 205 -13.59 -15.27 6.63
N VAL A 206 -13.25 -14.30 5.74
CA VAL A 206 -13.33 -12.86 6.04
C VAL A 206 -14.77 -12.45 6.31
N ARG A 207 -15.73 -12.89 5.48
CA ARG A 207 -17.17 -12.62 5.68
C ARG A 207 -17.71 -13.20 6.99
N GLN A 208 -17.27 -14.40 7.34
CA GLN A 208 -17.71 -15.09 8.57
C GLN A 208 -17.18 -14.42 9.84
N ARG A 209 -15.91 -13.98 9.81
CA ARG A 209 -15.24 -13.36 10.96
C ARG A 209 -15.44 -11.85 11.02
N GLY A 210 -15.84 -11.22 9.92
CA GLY A 210 -15.92 -9.77 9.79
C GLY A 210 -14.56 -9.07 9.74
N VAL A 211 -13.47 -9.81 9.64
CA VAL A 211 -12.10 -9.28 9.66
C VAL A 211 -11.20 -10.05 8.71
N ALA A 212 -10.34 -9.32 8.01
CA ALA A 212 -9.27 -9.86 7.17
C ALA A 212 -7.92 -9.74 7.88
N TYR A 213 -7.08 -10.73 7.65
CA TYR A 213 -5.70 -10.76 8.10
C TYR A 213 -4.79 -11.10 6.92
N THR A 214 -3.67 -10.39 6.80
CA THR A 214 -2.66 -10.65 5.77
C THR A 214 -1.25 -10.49 6.33
N ARG A 215 -0.31 -11.20 5.71
CA ARG A 215 1.10 -11.17 6.05
C ARG A 215 1.92 -11.23 4.77
N ASP A 216 2.95 -10.37 4.68
CA ASP A 216 3.94 -10.36 3.58
C ASP A 216 3.35 -10.21 2.16
N GLU A 217 2.13 -9.63 2.03
CA GLU A 217 1.48 -9.52 0.72
C GLU A 217 1.87 -8.27 -0.07
N ILE A 218 2.11 -7.15 0.60
CA ILE A 218 2.54 -5.89 -0.03
C ILE A 218 4.05 -5.75 0.14
N GLU A 219 4.51 -5.90 1.37
CA GLU A 219 5.90 -5.72 1.73
C GLU A 219 6.32 -6.88 2.65
N PRO A 220 7.43 -7.58 2.35
CA PRO A 220 7.98 -8.59 3.24
C PRO A 220 8.22 -8.02 4.65
N GLY A 221 7.78 -8.73 5.67
CA GLY A 221 7.89 -8.30 7.07
C GLY A 221 6.74 -7.40 7.53
N ALA A 222 5.75 -7.12 6.70
CA ALA A 222 4.55 -6.38 7.07
C ALA A 222 3.32 -7.29 7.22
N ALA A 223 2.51 -7.02 8.25
CA ALA A 223 1.24 -7.68 8.48
C ALA A 223 0.13 -6.65 8.70
N GLY A 224 -1.10 -7.01 8.34
CA GLY A 224 -2.27 -6.16 8.52
C GLY A 224 -3.48 -6.92 9.01
N VAL A 225 -4.29 -6.23 9.82
CA VAL A 225 -5.62 -6.69 10.27
C VAL A 225 -6.62 -5.59 9.97
N ALA A 226 -7.69 -5.87 9.24
CA ALA A 226 -8.67 -4.86 8.85
C ALA A 226 -10.09 -5.41 8.82
N ALA A 227 -11.07 -4.54 9.11
CA ALA A 227 -12.49 -4.83 9.07
C ALA A 227 -13.24 -3.81 8.18
N PRO A 228 -14.34 -4.21 7.54
CA PRO A 228 -15.15 -3.31 6.71
C PRO A 228 -15.92 -2.31 7.56
N VAL A 229 -16.07 -1.11 7.02
CA VAL A 229 -16.93 -0.06 7.54
C VAL A 229 -18.13 0.08 6.62
N PHE A 230 -19.33 0.04 7.20
CA PHE A 230 -20.61 0.07 6.47
C PHE A 230 -21.30 1.43 6.60
N ASP A 231 -21.96 1.86 5.54
CA ASP A 231 -22.85 3.02 5.57
C ASP A 231 -24.29 2.65 6.03
N HIS A 232 -25.17 3.64 6.10
CA HIS A 232 -26.58 3.48 6.48
C HIS A 232 -27.36 2.51 5.56
N THR A 233 -26.87 2.24 4.36
CA THR A 233 -27.47 1.28 3.42
C THR A 233 -26.97 -0.15 3.62
N GLY A 234 -25.95 -0.34 4.48
CA GLY A 234 -25.28 -1.62 4.69
C GLY A 234 -24.22 -1.94 3.64
N ARG A 235 -23.79 -0.97 2.83
CA ARG A 235 -22.71 -1.14 1.85
C ARG A 235 -21.36 -0.90 2.53
N ALA A 236 -20.38 -1.74 2.23
CA ALA A 236 -19.00 -1.52 2.64
C ALA A 236 -18.40 -0.33 1.85
N VAL A 237 -18.11 0.77 2.55
CA VAL A 237 -17.60 2.04 1.97
C VAL A 237 -16.14 2.31 2.29
N ALA A 238 -15.62 1.70 3.35
CA ALA A 238 -14.24 1.80 3.77
C ALA A 238 -13.79 0.53 4.49
N ALA A 239 -12.50 0.41 4.76
CA ALA A 239 -11.94 -0.54 5.70
C ALA A 239 -11.07 0.20 6.71
N VAL A 240 -11.18 -0.16 7.99
CA VAL A 240 -10.34 0.31 9.08
C VAL A 240 -9.52 -0.84 9.62
N GLY A 241 -8.28 -0.56 10.01
CA GLY A 241 -7.41 -1.59 10.53
C GLY A 241 -6.08 -1.07 11.01
N ILE A 242 -5.19 -2.00 11.31
CA ILE A 242 -3.81 -1.74 11.68
C ILE A 242 -2.84 -2.38 10.71
N VAL A 243 -1.67 -1.79 10.61
CA VAL A 243 -0.50 -2.33 9.91
C VAL A 243 0.69 -2.30 10.85
N ALA A 244 1.41 -3.39 10.93
CA ALA A 244 2.55 -3.55 11.83
C ALA A 244 3.62 -4.47 11.22
N PRO A 245 4.85 -4.45 11.71
CA PRO A 245 5.81 -5.51 11.44
C PRO A 245 5.27 -6.88 11.85
N THR A 246 5.48 -7.88 10.99
CA THR A 246 5.00 -9.25 11.19
C THR A 246 5.37 -9.83 12.56
N ALA A 247 6.57 -9.50 13.05
CA ALA A 247 7.06 -9.96 14.35
C ALA A 247 6.23 -9.44 15.55
N ARG A 248 5.49 -8.33 15.38
CA ARG A 248 4.62 -7.76 16.42
C ARG A 248 3.16 -8.22 16.33
N LEU A 249 2.81 -8.92 15.24
CA LEU A 249 1.49 -9.53 15.03
C LEU A 249 1.60 -11.05 14.86
N PRO A 250 2.19 -11.79 15.83
CA PRO A 250 2.27 -13.26 15.73
C PRO A 250 0.87 -13.89 15.78
N GLU A 251 -0.04 -13.32 16.56
CA GLU A 251 -1.42 -13.78 16.75
C GLU A 251 -2.38 -12.61 16.43
N PRO A 252 -2.87 -12.51 15.18
CA PRO A 252 -3.71 -11.40 14.75
C PRO A 252 -5.08 -11.37 15.44
N GLU A 253 -5.52 -12.49 16.00
CA GLU A 253 -6.75 -12.64 16.76
C GLU A 253 -6.78 -11.71 17.98
N ASN A 254 -5.63 -11.45 18.60
CA ASN A 254 -5.51 -10.57 19.77
C ASN A 254 -5.91 -9.13 19.49
N VAL A 255 -5.79 -8.68 18.23
CA VAL A 255 -6.15 -7.32 17.82
C VAL A 255 -7.45 -7.26 17.01
N ALA A 256 -7.94 -8.40 16.52
CA ALA A 256 -9.12 -8.47 15.67
C ALA A 256 -10.36 -7.86 16.34
N LEU A 257 -10.58 -8.11 17.62
CA LEU A 257 -11.72 -7.55 18.36
C LEU A 257 -11.66 -6.03 18.49
N ARG A 258 -10.45 -5.45 18.62
CA ARG A 258 -10.26 -3.99 18.65
C ARG A 258 -10.56 -3.37 17.30
N VAL A 259 -10.06 -3.99 16.21
CA VAL A 259 -10.35 -3.57 14.84
C VAL A 259 -11.84 -3.64 14.53
N LEU A 260 -12.52 -4.74 14.90
CA LEU A 260 -13.97 -4.89 14.73
C LEU A 260 -14.77 -3.85 15.52
N ARG A 261 -14.34 -3.50 16.74
CA ARG A 261 -14.96 -2.45 17.55
C ARG A 261 -14.86 -1.09 16.85
N SER A 262 -13.66 -0.73 16.37
CA SER A 262 -13.44 0.51 15.63
C SER A 262 -14.26 0.57 14.34
N ALA A 263 -14.31 -0.53 13.58
CA ALA A 263 -15.12 -0.63 12.36
C ALA A 263 -16.61 -0.42 12.65
N ARG A 264 -17.11 -1.03 13.71
CA ARG A 264 -18.49 -0.88 14.16
C ARG A 264 -18.80 0.55 14.59
N GLU A 265 -17.94 1.16 15.43
CA GLU A 265 -18.10 2.54 15.87
C GLU A 265 -18.20 3.52 14.69
N ILE A 266 -17.30 3.40 13.71
CA ILE A 266 -17.32 4.24 12.51
C ILE A 266 -18.59 3.99 11.70
N SER A 267 -19.00 2.73 11.53
CA SER A 267 -20.22 2.36 10.80
C SER A 267 -21.48 2.92 11.47
N GLU A 268 -21.58 2.85 12.80
CA GLU A 268 -22.70 3.42 13.56
C GLU A 268 -22.78 4.94 13.40
N ARG A 269 -21.64 5.64 13.35
CA ARG A 269 -21.55 7.08 13.07
C ARG A 269 -21.98 7.42 11.62
N LEU A 270 -21.83 6.49 10.67
CA LEU A 270 -22.33 6.58 9.29
C LEU A 270 -23.81 6.16 9.18
N GLY A 271 -24.48 5.92 10.31
CA GLY A 271 -25.89 5.54 10.36
C GLY A 271 -26.17 4.05 10.12
N TRP A 272 -25.14 3.22 10.05
CA TRP A 272 -25.32 1.78 9.97
C TRP A 272 -25.94 1.22 11.26
N ARG A 273 -26.89 0.30 11.08
CA ARG A 273 -27.48 -0.44 12.19
C ARG A 273 -27.37 -1.94 11.89
N PRO A 274 -26.81 -2.73 12.83
CA PRO A 274 -26.80 -4.19 12.64
C PRO A 274 -28.22 -4.70 12.50
N ARG A 275 -28.46 -5.56 11.50
CA ARG A 275 -29.74 -6.25 11.37
C ARG A 275 -30.02 -7.03 12.65
N ARG A 276 -31.15 -6.82 13.28
CA ARG A 276 -31.59 -7.64 14.41
C ARG A 276 -31.88 -9.05 13.91
N PRO A 277 -31.52 -10.10 14.70
CA PRO A 277 -31.95 -11.46 14.39
C PRO A 277 -33.50 -11.47 14.38
N GLY A 278 -34.10 -11.56 13.20
CA GLY A 278 -35.57 -11.52 13.02
C GLY A 278 -36.07 -10.60 11.89
N ASP A 279 -35.29 -9.69 11.34
CA ASP A 279 -35.70 -8.79 10.23
C ASP A 279 -35.52 -9.41 8.83
N GLY A 280 -35.54 -10.72 8.73
CA GLY A 280 -35.49 -11.45 7.48
C GLY A 280 -36.88 -11.85 6.99
N GLY A 281 -37.46 -11.07 6.08
CA GLY A 281 -38.60 -11.55 5.28
C GLY A 281 -39.84 -10.65 5.25
N ARG A 282 -39.86 -9.71 4.36
CA ARG A 282 -41.08 -9.33 3.60
C ARG A 282 -40.68 -9.05 2.18
#